data_51e97bb0628cce73be89763301f68a3b
#
_entry.id   51e97bb0628cce73be89763301f68a3b
#
_cell.length_a   1.000
_cell.length_b   1.000
_cell.length_c   1.000
_cell.angle_alpha   90.00
_cell.angle_beta   90.00
_cell.angle_gamma   90.00
#
_symmetry.space_group_name_H-M   'P 1'
#
loop_
_entity.id
_entity.type
_entity.pdbx_description
1 polymer ?
#
loop_
_entity_poly.entity_id
_entity_poly.type
_entity_poly.pdbx_seq_one_letter_code
_entity_poly.pdbx_strand_id
1 'polypeptide(L)'
;MKAERPYPQIAITPKGEEALTGGHPWVYEGEVTSVTGSPADGDLVDVVSRRGSWLGAGFYNSRSLIRVRLLLSLIHISEPTRP
;
A
#
# COMPACT_ATOMS: atom_id res chain seq x y z
N MET A 1 6.39 0.21 20.42
CA MET A 1 6.94 -0.17 19.64
C MET A 1 6.25 -0.46 18.66
N LYS A 2 6.38 -0.34 17.73
CA LYS A 2 5.77 -0.64 16.76
C LYS A 2 6.02 -1.90 16.39
N ALA A 3 5.12 -2.59 16.05
CA ALA A 3 5.30 -3.88 15.60
C ALA A 3 6.00 -3.87 14.32
N GLU A 4 6.90 -4.77 14.15
CA GLU A 4 7.56 -4.82 12.99
C GLU A 4 6.84 -5.75 12.17
N ARG A 5 6.33 -5.40 11.07
CA ARG A 5 5.65 -6.28 10.14
C ARG A 5 6.68 -6.97 9.28
N PRO A 6 6.46 -8.24 8.96
CA PRO A 6 7.44 -8.99 8.19
C PRO A 6 7.45 -8.70 6.71
N TYR A 7 6.61 -7.80 6.24
CA TYR A 7 6.48 -7.56 4.81
C TYR A 7 7.28 -6.35 4.38
N PRO A 8 7.76 -6.35 3.14
CA PRO A 8 8.40 -5.14 2.60
C PRO A 8 7.40 -3.99 2.62
N GLN A 9 7.90 -2.78 2.63
CA GLN A 9 7.05 -1.60 2.68
C GLN A 9 7.22 -0.75 1.44
N ILE A 10 6.11 -0.26 0.93
CA ILE A 10 6.10 0.61 -0.23
C ILE A 10 5.58 1.95 0.23
N ALA A 11 6.43 2.96 0.20
CA ALA A 11 6.01 4.31 0.59
C ALA A 11 5.49 5.02 -0.64
N ILE A 12 4.43 5.77 -0.48
CA ILE A 12 3.80 6.43 -1.62
C ILE A 12 3.65 7.91 -1.37
N THR A 13 3.36 8.64 -2.45
CA THR A 13 3.22 10.09 -2.40
C THR A 13 1.90 10.47 -1.76
N PRO A 14 1.77 11.73 -1.34
CA PRO A 14 0.49 12.20 -0.83
C PRO A 14 -0.63 12.05 -1.85
N LYS A 15 -0.28 12.19 -3.13
CA LYS A 15 -1.26 12.03 -4.16
C LYS A 15 -1.74 10.59 -4.21
N GLY A 16 -0.83 9.64 -4.03
CA GLY A 16 -1.20 8.24 -3.98
C GLY A 16 -2.08 7.96 -2.78
N GLU A 17 -1.77 8.61 -1.64
CA GLU A 17 -2.59 8.48 -0.46
C GLU A 17 -3.99 8.96 -0.73
N GLU A 18 -4.11 10.09 -1.40
CA GLU A 18 -5.40 10.64 -1.73
C GLU A 18 -6.21 9.70 -2.60
N ALA A 19 -5.55 9.08 -3.54
CA ALA A 19 -6.23 8.14 -4.42
C ALA A 19 -6.78 6.97 -3.61
N LEU A 20 -6.00 6.46 -2.68
CA LEU A 20 -6.46 5.36 -1.86
C LEU A 20 -7.62 5.78 -0.98
N THR A 21 -7.55 6.99 -0.44
CA THR A 21 -8.62 7.51 0.36
C THR A 21 -9.88 7.65 -0.46
N GLY A 22 -9.72 7.95 -1.73
CA GLY A 22 -10.85 8.11 -2.61
C GLY A 22 -11.43 6.79 -3.10
N GLY A 23 -10.85 5.67 -2.68
CA GLY A 23 -11.43 4.38 -3.03
C GLY A 23 -10.71 3.61 -4.12
N HIS A 24 -9.59 4.12 -4.61
CA HIS A 24 -8.84 3.40 -5.63
C HIS A 24 -7.93 2.39 -4.95
N PRO A 25 -8.05 1.11 -5.26
CA PRO A 25 -7.27 0.09 -4.58
C PRO A 25 -5.90 -0.16 -5.23
N TRP A 26 -5.47 0.70 -6.11
CA TRP A 26 -4.24 0.48 -6.86
C TRP A 26 -3.23 1.57 -6.59
N VAL A 27 -1.96 1.18 -6.46
CA VAL A 27 -0.89 2.13 -6.34
C VAL A 27 -0.11 2.07 -7.64
N TYR A 28 -0.06 3.19 -8.33
CA TYR A 28 0.64 3.24 -9.62
C TYR A 28 2.12 3.52 -9.42
N GLU A 29 2.89 3.11 -10.40
CA GLU A 29 4.32 3.23 -10.29
C GLU A 29 4.75 4.67 -10.01
N GLY A 30 4.05 5.64 -10.57
CA GLY A 30 4.40 7.04 -10.37
C GLY A 30 4.16 7.54 -8.97
N GLU A 31 3.43 6.77 -8.17
CA GLU A 31 3.15 7.18 -6.81
C GLU A 31 4.10 6.56 -5.80
N VAL A 32 4.95 5.65 -6.22
CA VAL A 32 5.85 4.98 -5.30
C VAL A 32 7.08 5.84 -5.09
N THR A 33 7.36 6.18 -3.83
CA THR A 33 8.53 6.99 -3.53
C THR A 33 9.70 6.14 -3.08
N SER A 34 9.44 5.05 -2.41
CA SER A 34 10.54 4.17 -2.03
C SER A 34 10.01 2.78 -1.73
N VAL A 35 10.89 1.82 -1.82
CA VAL A 35 10.56 0.42 -1.55
C VAL A 35 11.57 -0.07 -0.55
N THR A 36 11.09 -0.58 0.57
CA THR A 36 11.96 -1.12 1.61
C THR A 36 11.87 -2.63 1.54
N GLY A 37 12.98 -3.27 1.65
CA GLY A 37 13.02 -4.71 1.48
C GLY A 37 13.26 -5.01 0.02
N SER A 38 12.98 -6.18 -0.41
CA SER A 38 13.19 -6.54 -1.80
C SER A 38 12.05 -7.43 -2.25
N PRO A 39 10.88 -6.86 -2.43
CA PRO A 39 9.75 -7.71 -2.79
C PRO A 39 9.89 -8.23 -4.21
N ALA A 40 9.44 -9.44 -4.41
CA ALA A 40 9.40 -10.01 -5.73
C ALA A 40 7.97 -9.87 -6.24
N ASP A 41 7.79 -10.08 -7.53
CA ASP A 41 6.47 -9.97 -8.11
C ASP A 41 5.56 -10.99 -7.45
N GLY A 42 4.41 -10.56 -7.03
CA GLY A 42 3.46 -11.43 -6.36
C GLY A 42 3.61 -11.46 -4.85
N ASP A 43 4.65 -10.83 -4.32
CA ASP A 43 4.84 -10.82 -2.87
C ASP A 43 3.86 -9.86 -2.23
N LEU A 44 3.51 -10.18 -1.00
CA LEU A 44 2.64 -9.30 -0.24
C LEU A 44 3.49 -8.18 0.35
N VAL A 45 3.03 -6.96 0.24
CA VAL A 45 3.75 -5.82 0.77
C VAL A 45 2.80 -4.93 1.53
N ASP A 46 3.36 -4.09 2.41
CA ASP A 46 2.58 -3.09 3.11
C ASP A 46 2.75 -1.77 2.38
N VAL A 47 1.68 -1.01 2.29
CA VAL A 47 1.74 0.32 1.69
C VAL A 47 1.65 1.33 2.83
N VAL A 48 2.59 2.25 2.85
CA VAL A 48 2.66 3.25 3.91
C VAL A 48 2.75 4.64 3.32
N SER A 49 2.41 5.63 4.13
CA SER A 49 2.51 7.00 3.70
C SER A 49 3.95 7.45 3.82
N ARG A 50 4.23 8.66 3.36
CA ARG A 50 5.57 9.21 3.51
C ARG A 50 5.99 9.27 4.95
N ARG A 51 5.05 9.36 5.85
CA ARG A 51 5.38 9.41 7.26
C ARG A 51 5.51 8.06 7.88
N GLY A 52 5.23 7.01 7.14
CA GLY A 52 5.32 5.67 7.66
C GLY A 52 4.02 5.12 8.21
N SER A 53 2.92 5.83 8.03
CA SER A 53 1.64 5.33 8.50
C SER A 53 1.15 4.23 7.57
N TRP A 54 0.69 3.15 8.15
CA TRP A 54 0.21 2.02 7.36
C TRP A 54 -1.11 2.39 6.68
N LEU A 55 -1.18 2.14 5.39
CA LEU A 55 -2.35 2.45 4.60
C LEU A 55 -3.07 1.20 4.11
N GLY A 56 -2.36 0.13 3.94
CA GLY A 56 -2.97 -1.09 3.46
C GLY A 56 -1.92 -2.10 3.08
N ALA A 57 -2.36 -3.23 2.56
CA ALA A 57 -1.45 -4.29 2.15
C ALA A 57 -1.97 -4.88 0.86
N GLY A 58 -1.09 -5.35 0.03
CA GLY A 58 -1.49 -5.93 -1.23
C GLY A 58 -0.35 -6.62 -1.93
N PHE A 59 -0.59 -7.01 -3.16
CA PHE A 59 0.40 -7.71 -3.95
C PHE A 59 1.21 -6.75 -4.80
N TYR A 60 2.51 -6.98 -4.82
CA TYR A 60 3.45 -6.12 -5.53
C TYR A 60 3.76 -6.68 -6.91
N ASN A 61 3.93 -5.80 -7.87
CA ASN A 61 4.33 -6.22 -9.19
C ASN A 61 5.29 -5.17 -9.74
N SER A 62 6.55 -5.54 -9.93
CA SER A 62 7.56 -4.58 -10.33
C SER A 62 7.52 -4.27 -11.81
N ARG A 63 6.75 -5.02 -12.58
CA ARG A 63 6.70 -4.81 -14.02
C ARG A 63 5.45 -4.14 -14.52
N SER A 64 4.50 -3.90 -13.64
CA SER A 64 3.23 -3.35 -14.03
C SER A 64 3.15 -1.88 -13.68
N LEU A 65 2.36 -1.13 -14.43
CA LEU A 65 2.11 0.26 -14.08
C LEU A 65 1.39 0.31 -12.74
N ILE A 66 0.59 -0.72 -12.43
CA ILE A 66 -0.03 -0.81 -11.14
C ILE A 66 0.95 -1.57 -10.29
N ARG A 67 1.68 -0.83 -9.45
CA ARG A 67 2.78 -1.42 -8.70
C ARG A 67 2.28 -2.25 -7.51
N VAL A 68 1.17 -1.87 -6.93
CA VAL A 68 0.60 -2.64 -5.83
C VAL A 68 -0.92 -2.69 -5.99
N ARG A 69 -1.47 -3.88 -5.85
CA ARG A 69 -2.92 -4.05 -5.84
C ARG A 69 -3.31 -4.34 -4.43
N LEU A 70 -4.04 -3.45 -3.81
CA LEU A 70 -4.38 -3.58 -2.41
C LEU A 70 -5.45 -4.62 -2.16
N LEU A 71 -5.20 -5.46 -1.18
CA LEU A 71 -6.19 -6.41 -0.73
C LEU A 71 -6.88 -5.87 0.48
N LEU A 72 -6.12 -5.19 1.34
CA LEU A 72 -6.66 -4.60 2.54
C LEU A 72 -6.30 -3.14 2.52
N SER A 73 -7.23 -2.31 2.91
CA SER A 73 -6.98 -0.90 2.95
C SER A 73 -7.50 -0.40 4.27
N LEU A 74 -6.76 0.48 4.92
CA LEU A 74 -7.20 1.04 6.15
C LEU A 74 -8.55 1.70 5.98
N ILE A 75 -8.80 2.31 4.86
CA ILE A 75 -10.05 2.97 4.60
C ILE A 75 -11.18 1.97 4.56
N HIS A 76 -10.98 0.84 3.92
CA HIS A 76 -12.01 -0.15 3.82
C HIS A 76 -12.21 -0.91 5.11
N ILE A 77 -11.14 -1.07 5.85
CA ILE A 77 -11.24 -1.79 7.09
C ILE A 77 -12.07 -1.05 8.09
N SER A 78 -11.99 0.24 8.06
CA SER A 78 -12.70 1.00 9.04
C SER A 78 -14.17 1.08 8.75
N GLU A 79 -14.65 0.54 7.61
CA GLU A 79 -15.98 0.61 7.28
C GLU A 79 -16.72 -0.27 8.14
N PRO A 80 -17.56 0.14 8.86
CA PRO A 80 -18.21 -0.67 9.79
C PRO A 80 -19.14 -1.52 9.18
N THR A 81 -19.33 -1.77 8.55
CA THR A 81 -20.08 -2.66 8.17
C THR A 81 -21.22 -2.82 8.72
N ARG A 82 -21.78 -2.50 8.86
CA ARG A 82 -22.66 -2.64 9.31
C ARG A 82 -23.33 -3.26 9.18
N PRO A 83 -23.78 -3.58 9.27
CA PRO A 83 -24.60 -4.39 9.24
C PRO A 83 -25.52 -4.07 8.94
#